data_2754a7827969f83cb1691ba94f254da7
#
_entry.id   2754a7827969f83cb1691ba94f254da7
#
_cell.length_a   1.000
_cell.length_b   1.000
_cell.length_c   1.000
_cell.angle_alpha   90.00
_cell.angle_beta   90.00
_cell.angle_gamma   90.00
#
_symmetry.space_group_name_H-M   'P 1'
#
loop_
_entity.id
_entity.type
_entity.pdbx_description
1 polymer ?
#
loop_
_entity_poly.entity_id
_entity_poly.type
_entity_poly.pdbx_seq_one_letter_code
_entity_poly.pdbx_strand_id
1 'polypeptide(L)'
;KKHLGDHVGKTLPICLSNLLIFFIVGIWHGAEWRYIMYGMYNGVIIAFSNLVEPLYKKCLHACHIDPHKKWWQCVQILRTFILVNIGWVFDCSAAGMGSAIRMIKRMITDLRFDQLNAGMFKSIGLTSVDYIILAAGCIVVLIISILKERGVQIRAAVAAKPIAVRWLIYYGLI
;
A
#
# COMPACT_ATOMS: atom_id res chain seq x y z
N LYS A 1 -19.17 22.92 14.79
CA LYS A 1 -19.09 21.75 15.70
C LYS A 1 -20.04 20.62 15.28
N LYS A 2 -21.30 20.92 14.89
CA LYS A 2 -22.32 19.94 14.53
C LYS A 2 -21.90 19.02 13.36
N HIS A 3 -21.33 19.59 12.28
CA HIS A 3 -20.88 18.84 11.11
C HIS A 3 -19.73 17.86 11.37
N LEU A 4 -18.84 18.16 12.32
CA LEU A 4 -17.74 17.26 12.66
C LEU A 4 -18.24 16.06 13.47
N GLY A 5 -19.17 16.28 14.39
CA GLY A 5 -19.81 15.20 15.17
C GLY A 5 -20.60 14.22 14.29
N ASP A 6 -21.34 14.74 13.31
CA ASP A 6 -22.09 13.92 12.36
C ASP A 6 -21.15 13.07 11.46
N HIS A 7 -20.00 13.65 11.06
CA HIS A 7 -18.99 12.89 10.30
C HIS A 7 -18.40 11.76 11.13
N VAL A 8 -17.98 12.04 12.36
CA VAL A 8 -17.40 11.05 13.27
C VAL A 8 -18.41 9.94 13.54
N GLY A 9 -19.67 10.25 13.81
CA GLY A 9 -20.72 9.26 14.05
C GLY A 9 -20.96 8.30 12.88
N LYS A 10 -20.87 8.80 11.64
CA LYS A 10 -21.01 7.98 10.42
C LYS A 10 -19.75 7.20 10.10
N THR A 11 -18.57 7.75 10.40
CA THR A 11 -17.28 7.16 10.03
C THR A 11 -16.80 6.14 11.07
N LEU A 12 -17.19 6.29 12.32
CA LEU A 12 -16.76 5.40 13.41
C LEU A 12 -17.07 3.91 13.17
N PRO A 13 -18.27 3.51 12.73
CA PRO A 13 -18.55 2.11 12.41
C PRO A 13 -17.63 1.58 11.29
N ILE A 14 -17.34 2.40 10.27
CA ILE A 14 -16.46 2.05 9.16
C ILE A 14 -15.02 1.85 9.69
N CYS A 15 -14.56 2.71 10.58
CA CYS A 15 -13.24 2.59 11.20
C CYS A 15 -13.12 1.32 12.04
N LEU A 16 -14.14 1.02 12.86
CA LEU A 16 -14.17 -0.20 13.68
C LEU A 16 -14.20 -1.46 12.81
N SER A 17 -14.99 -1.47 11.73
CA SER A 17 -15.02 -2.57 10.77
C SER A 17 -13.67 -2.78 10.11
N ASN A 18 -13.00 -1.70 9.68
CA ASN A 18 -11.66 -1.78 9.10
C ASN A 18 -10.64 -2.32 10.11
N LEU A 19 -10.65 -1.84 11.35
CA LEU A 19 -9.76 -2.35 12.40
C LEU A 19 -9.97 -3.84 12.63
N LEU A 20 -11.22 -4.30 12.70
CA LEU A 20 -11.55 -5.71 12.87
C LEU A 20 -11.08 -6.55 11.68
N ILE A 21 -11.32 -6.08 10.44
CA ILE A 21 -10.89 -6.78 9.23
C ILE A 21 -9.37 -6.92 9.21
N PHE A 22 -8.64 -5.83 9.45
CA PHE A 22 -7.17 -5.86 9.43
C PHE A 22 -6.58 -6.65 10.60
N PHE A 23 -7.24 -6.69 11.76
CA PHE A 23 -6.88 -7.59 12.86
C PHE A 23 -7.00 -9.06 12.43
N ILE A 24 -8.13 -9.44 11.80
CA ILE A 24 -8.36 -10.80 11.30
C ILE A 24 -7.34 -11.14 10.20
N VAL A 25 -7.06 -10.21 9.28
CA VAL A 25 -6.03 -10.38 8.25
C VAL A 25 -4.65 -10.62 8.88
N GLY A 26 -4.30 -9.87 9.94
CA GLY A 26 -3.06 -10.09 10.68
C GLY A 26 -2.97 -11.50 11.25
N ILE A 27 -4.02 -12.00 11.90
CA ILE A 27 -4.08 -13.38 12.43
C ILE A 27 -4.02 -14.42 11.30
N TRP A 28 -4.64 -14.13 10.16
CA TRP A 28 -4.62 -15.03 8.99
C TRP A 28 -3.21 -15.21 8.42
N HIS A 29 -2.37 -14.17 8.43
CA HIS A 29 -0.96 -14.27 8.05
C HIS A 29 -0.11 -15.10 9.03
N GLY A 30 -0.54 -15.20 10.29
CA GLY A 30 0.10 -16.02 11.33
C GLY A 30 -0.25 -15.52 12.73
N ALA A 31 -0.22 -16.42 13.71
CA ALA A 31 -0.54 -16.10 15.11
C ALA A 31 0.60 -15.40 15.88
N GLU A 32 1.63 -14.92 15.19
CA GLU A 32 2.71 -14.17 15.80
C GLU A 32 2.39 -12.67 15.90
N TRP A 33 2.88 -12.02 16.94
CA TRP A 33 2.67 -10.59 17.17
C TRP A 33 3.06 -9.68 15.99
N ARG A 34 4.07 -10.06 15.22
CA ARG A 34 4.50 -9.29 14.04
C ARG A 34 3.39 -9.13 12.98
N TYR A 35 2.63 -10.18 12.72
CA TYR A 35 1.52 -10.16 11.76
C TYR A 35 0.32 -9.39 12.29
N ILE A 36 0.01 -9.57 13.59
CA ILE A 36 -1.05 -8.80 14.24
C ILE A 36 -0.72 -7.30 14.19
N MET A 37 0.52 -6.93 14.47
CA MET A 37 0.97 -5.54 14.40
C MET A 37 0.97 -4.99 12.99
N TYR A 38 1.35 -5.79 11.99
CA TYR A 38 1.23 -5.43 10.58
C TYR A 38 -0.22 -5.11 10.20
N GLY A 39 -1.16 -6.01 10.55
CA GLY A 39 -2.58 -5.80 10.31
C GLY A 39 -3.12 -4.56 11.04
N MET A 40 -2.87 -4.45 12.33
CA MET A 40 -3.32 -3.31 13.15
C MET A 40 -2.73 -1.99 12.68
N TYR A 41 -1.46 -1.95 12.29
CA TYR A 41 -0.81 -0.76 11.72
C TYR A 41 -1.58 -0.25 10.49
N ASN A 42 -1.88 -1.13 9.53
CA ASN A 42 -2.64 -0.76 8.34
C ASN A 42 -4.08 -0.33 8.69
N GLY A 43 -4.75 -1.06 9.57
CA GLY A 43 -6.11 -0.74 10.02
C GLY A 43 -6.18 0.63 10.70
N VAL A 44 -5.22 0.96 11.58
CA VAL A 44 -5.14 2.25 12.27
C VAL A 44 -4.88 3.39 11.29
N ILE A 45 -3.97 3.24 10.33
CA ILE A 45 -3.71 4.27 9.32
C ILE A 45 -4.96 4.58 8.50
N ILE A 46 -5.68 3.55 8.06
CA ILE A 46 -6.92 3.72 7.27
C ILE A 46 -8.01 4.37 8.12
N ALA A 47 -8.22 3.88 9.35
CA ALA A 47 -9.20 4.46 10.27
C ALA A 47 -8.89 5.93 10.58
N PHE A 48 -7.63 6.24 10.88
CA PHE A 48 -7.18 7.62 11.13
C PHE A 48 -7.37 8.51 9.89
N SER A 49 -7.03 8.02 8.71
CA SER A 49 -7.22 8.76 7.45
C SER A 49 -8.69 9.13 7.23
N ASN A 50 -9.61 8.19 7.48
CA ASN A 50 -11.05 8.42 7.33
C ASN A 50 -11.59 9.44 8.37
N LEU A 51 -11.13 9.37 9.60
CA LEU A 51 -11.54 10.30 10.67
C LEU A 51 -11.05 11.72 10.41
N VAL A 52 -9.82 11.87 9.90
CA VAL A 52 -9.16 13.17 9.70
C VAL A 52 -9.48 13.77 8.32
N GLU A 53 -10.16 13.03 7.44
CA GLU A 53 -10.50 13.50 6.08
C GLU A 53 -11.08 14.92 6.02
N PRO A 54 -12.08 15.33 6.85
CA PRO A 54 -12.62 16.68 6.79
C PRO A 54 -11.62 17.76 7.24
N LEU A 55 -10.75 17.44 8.19
CA LEU A 55 -9.68 18.33 8.62
C LEU A 55 -8.62 18.46 7.52
N TYR A 56 -8.25 17.37 6.90
CA TYR A 56 -7.31 17.34 5.79
C TYR A 56 -7.80 18.18 4.60
N LYS A 57 -9.08 18.06 4.22
CA LYS A 57 -9.69 18.89 3.16
C LYS A 57 -9.65 20.38 3.52
N LYS A 58 -9.91 20.74 4.78
CA LYS A 58 -9.83 22.14 5.26
C LYS A 58 -8.39 22.66 5.19
N CYS A 59 -7.41 21.87 5.62
CA CYS A 59 -6.00 22.25 5.53
C CYS A 59 -5.55 22.46 4.08
N LEU A 60 -5.93 21.58 3.16
CA LEU A 60 -5.62 21.73 1.73
C LEU A 60 -6.20 23.04 1.18
N HIS A 61 -7.45 23.33 1.52
CA HIS A 61 -8.10 24.57 1.09
C HIS A 61 -7.41 25.81 1.69
N ALA A 62 -7.04 25.77 2.97
CA ALA A 62 -6.35 26.87 3.64
C ALA A 62 -4.94 27.12 3.04
N CYS A 63 -4.27 26.06 2.62
CA CYS A 63 -2.95 26.13 1.97
C CYS A 63 -3.04 26.40 0.45
N HIS A 64 -4.23 26.60 -0.10
CA HIS A 64 -4.47 26.78 -1.55
C HIS A 64 -3.86 25.66 -2.41
N ILE A 65 -3.83 24.44 -1.88
CA ILE A 65 -3.32 23.25 -2.58
C ILE A 65 -4.47 22.57 -3.32
N ASP A 66 -4.35 22.49 -4.64
CA ASP A 66 -5.27 21.73 -5.46
C ASP A 66 -4.91 20.23 -5.41
N PRO A 67 -5.81 19.38 -4.89
CA PRO A 67 -5.54 17.94 -4.78
C PRO A 67 -5.39 17.24 -6.14
N HIS A 68 -5.84 17.83 -7.24
CA HIS A 68 -5.75 17.28 -8.59
C HIS A 68 -4.44 17.62 -9.30
N LYS A 69 -3.60 18.48 -8.74
CA LYS A 69 -2.29 18.79 -9.31
C LYS A 69 -1.37 17.57 -9.24
N LYS A 70 -0.67 17.29 -10.35
CA LYS A 70 0.23 16.13 -10.49
C LYS A 70 1.31 16.06 -9.40
N TRP A 71 1.90 17.20 -9.05
CA TRP A 71 2.92 17.24 -7.99
C TRP A 71 2.35 16.79 -6.64
N TRP A 72 1.10 17.17 -6.32
CA TRP A 72 0.45 16.77 -5.08
C TRP A 72 0.11 15.28 -5.08
N GLN A 73 -0.32 14.76 -6.22
CA GLN A 73 -0.51 13.32 -6.40
C GLN A 73 0.79 12.54 -6.19
N CYS A 74 1.93 13.05 -6.71
CA CYS A 74 3.24 12.45 -6.42
C CYS A 74 3.56 12.43 -4.92
N VAL A 75 3.29 13.52 -4.19
CA VAL A 75 3.46 13.57 -2.73
C VAL A 75 2.58 12.53 -2.02
N GLN A 76 1.33 12.39 -2.44
CA GLN A 76 0.42 11.39 -1.88
C GLN A 76 0.89 9.97 -2.15
N ILE A 77 1.37 9.68 -3.37
CA ILE A 77 1.93 8.37 -3.74
C ILE A 77 3.17 8.07 -2.88
N LEU A 78 4.10 9.02 -2.78
CA LEU A 78 5.32 8.87 -1.98
C LEU A 78 5.00 8.62 -0.49
N ARG A 79 4.08 9.40 0.07
CA ARG A 79 3.59 9.20 1.45
C ARG A 79 3.04 7.78 1.64
N THR A 80 2.16 7.34 0.74
CA THR A 80 1.54 6.01 0.82
C THR A 80 2.59 4.93 0.67
N PHE A 81 3.53 5.08 -0.26
CA PHE A 81 4.65 4.16 -0.45
C PHE A 81 5.48 4.01 0.83
N ILE A 82 5.83 5.12 1.49
CA ILE A 82 6.59 5.10 2.75
C ILE A 82 5.80 4.38 3.85
N LEU A 83 4.50 4.70 4.01
CA LEU A 83 3.67 4.08 5.03
C LEU A 83 3.53 2.57 4.81
N VAL A 84 3.32 2.13 3.58
CA VAL A 84 3.23 0.70 3.26
C VAL A 84 4.56 -0.01 3.53
N ASN A 85 5.70 0.58 3.15
CA ASN A 85 7.01 -0.01 3.41
C ASN A 85 7.32 -0.14 4.91
N ILE A 86 6.92 0.84 5.72
CA ILE A 86 7.03 0.72 7.20
C ILE A 86 6.19 -0.46 7.70
N GLY A 87 4.98 -0.65 7.17
CA GLY A 87 4.14 -1.81 7.48
C GLY A 87 4.83 -3.14 7.15
N TRP A 88 5.42 -3.25 5.96
CA TRP A 88 6.16 -4.45 5.53
C TRP A 88 7.34 -4.81 6.43
N VAL A 89 7.97 -3.84 7.11
CA VAL A 89 9.05 -4.14 8.07
C VAL A 89 8.56 -5.00 9.22
N PHE A 90 7.31 -4.81 9.68
CA PHE A 90 6.73 -5.68 10.72
C PHE A 90 6.55 -7.11 10.20
N ASP A 91 6.05 -7.28 8.99
CA ASP A 91 5.82 -8.59 8.37
C ASP A 91 7.15 -9.35 8.14
N CYS A 92 8.16 -8.68 7.61
CA CYS A 92 9.47 -9.26 7.31
C CYS A 92 10.33 -9.53 8.55
N SER A 93 9.94 -9.05 9.74
CA SER A 93 10.76 -9.11 10.95
C SER A 93 10.65 -10.46 11.66
N ALA A 94 11.39 -11.47 11.20
CA ALA A 94 11.40 -12.82 11.77
C ALA A 94 11.84 -12.87 13.25
N ALA A 95 12.67 -11.93 13.71
CA ALA A 95 13.17 -11.87 15.08
C ALA A 95 12.26 -11.06 16.04
N GLY A 96 11.00 -10.84 15.66
CA GLY A 96 9.97 -10.22 16.48
C GLY A 96 10.00 -8.68 16.49
N MET A 97 9.11 -8.09 17.30
CA MET A 97 8.82 -6.65 17.35
C MET A 97 10.07 -5.78 17.57
N GLY A 98 10.98 -6.20 18.46
CA GLY A 98 12.19 -5.43 18.75
C GLY A 98 13.12 -5.31 17.55
N SER A 99 13.15 -6.30 16.65
CA SER A 99 13.92 -6.22 15.42
C SER A 99 13.27 -5.30 14.41
N ALA A 100 11.93 -5.30 14.28
CA ALA A 100 11.20 -4.37 13.43
C ALA A 100 11.49 -2.91 13.80
N ILE A 101 11.40 -2.58 15.07
CA ILE A 101 11.71 -1.23 15.57
C ILE A 101 13.16 -0.83 15.27
N ARG A 102 14.12 -1.74 15.49
CA ARG A 102 15.53 -1.49 15.13
C ARG A 102 15.73 -1.28 13.63
N MET A 103 15.04 -2.06 12.79
CA MET A 103 15.09 -1.90 11.33
C MET A 103 14.53 -0.54 10.91
N ILE A 104 13.38 -0.14 11.40
CA ILE A 104 12.78 1.19 11.12
C ILE A 104 13.74 2.30 11.56
N LYS A 105 14.31 2.18 12.77
CA LYS A 105 15.28 3.15 13.26
C LYS A 105 16.49 3.25 12.32
N ARG A 106 17.07 2.13 11.89
CA ARG A 106 18.21 2.11 10.95
C ARG A 106 17.86 2.68 9.57
N MET A 107 16.66 2.41 9.08
CA MET A 107 16.18 2.99 7.82
C MET A 107 16.13 4.52 7.83
N ILE A 108 16.02 5.13 9.01
CA ILE A 108 15.97 6.59 9.17
C ILE A 108 17.35 7.16 9.52
N THR A 109 18.13 6.45 10.37
CA THR A 109 19.37 6.99 10.94
C THR A 109 20.65 6.54 10.23
N ASP A 110 20.62 5.43 9.48
CA ASP A 110 21.80 4.81 8.87
C ASP A 110 21.53 4.48 7.40
N LEU A 111 21.30 5.53 6.61
CA LEU A 111 21.08 5.42 5.16
C LEU A 111 22.41 5.18 4.46
N ARG A 112 22.71 3.93 4.14
CA ARG A 112 23.93 3.52 3.43
C ARG A 112 23.67 3.32 1.95
N PHE A 113 23.70 4.40 1.20
CA PHE A 113 23.56 4.35 -0.26
C PHE A 113 24.76 3.70 -0.97
N ASP A 114 25.93 3.66 -0.31
CA ASP A 114 27.13 2.99 -0.78
C ASP A 114 26.98 1.47 -0.95
N GLN A 115 26.04 0.88 -0.21
CA GLN A 115 25.73 -0.55 -0.28
C GLN A 115 24.76 -0.92 -1.42
N LEU A 116 24.15 0.07 -2.09
CA LEU A 116 23.30 -0.13 -3.25
C LEU A 116 24.14 -0.46 -4.50
N ASN A 117 24.69 -1.66 -4.55
CA ASN A 117 25.46 -2.14 -5.66
C ASN A 117 24.92 -3.46 -6.23
N ALA A 118 25.43 -3.86 -7.40
CA ALA A 118 25.00 -5.10 -8.06
C ALA A 118 25.18 -6.37 -7.21
N GLY A 119 26.14 -6.34 -6.27
CA GLY A 119 26.37 -7.45 -5.32
C GLY A 119 25.24 -7.61 -4.33
N MET A 120 24.63 -6.52 -3.88
CA MET A 120 23.45 -6.56 -3.01
C MET A 120 22.26 -7.28 -3.66
N PHE A 121 22.00 -6.98 -4.95
CA PHE A 121 20.90 -7.65 -5.68
C PHE A 121 21.14 -9.16 -5.82
N LYS A 122 22.40 -9.59 -5.96
CA LYS A 122 22.75 -11.02 -5.96
C LYS A 122 22.60 -11.66 -4.57
N SER A 123 22.87 -10.92 -3.50
CA SER A 123 22.77 -11.43 -2.11
C SER A 123 21.33 -11.66 -1.64
N ILE A 124 20.33 -11.06 -2.32
CA ILE A 124 18.91 -11.28 -2.04
C ILE A 124 18.46 -12.71 -2.44
N GLY A 125 19.28 -13.43 -3.23
CA GLY A 125 18.99 -14.80 -3.63
C GLY A 125 18.05 -14.95 -4.82
N LEU A 126 17.70 -13.84 -5.49
CA LEU A 126 16.91 -13.85 -6.71
C LEU A 126 17.79 -14.09 -7.94
N THR A 127 17.29 -14.90 -8.87
CA THR A 127 17.92 -15.13 -10.17
C THR A 127 17.62 -13.98 -11.13
N SER A 128 18.38 -13.89 -12.25
CA SER A 128 18.08 -12.90 -13.29
C SER A 128 16.68 -13.06 -13.89
N VAL A 129 16.17 -14.29 -13.92
CA VAL A 129 14.81 -14.59 -14.39
C VAL A 129 13.76 -14.02 -13.44
N ASP A 130 13.96 -14.14 -12.12
CA ASP A 130 13.06 -13.59 -11.12
C ASP A 130 12.95 -12.05 -11.23
N TYR A 131 14.05 -11.37 -11.50
CA TYR A 131 14.06 -9.93 -11.74
C TYR A 131 13.31 -9.53 -13.01
N ILE A 132 13.44 -10.33 -14.08
CA ILE A 132 12.68 -10.10 -15.34
C ILE A 132 11.18 -10.27 -15.09
N ILE A 133 10.78 -11.33 -14.39
CA ILE A 133 9.37 -11.59 -14.03
C ILE A 133 8.82 -10.46 -13.16
N LEU A 134 9.58 -10.03 -12.15
CA LEU A 134 9.21 -8.92 -11.29
C LEU A 134 9.02 -7.61 -12.09
N ALA A 135 9.98 -7.28 -12.95
CA ALA A 135 9.91 -6.10 -13.80
C ALA A 135 8.71 -6.15 -14.76
N ALA A 136 8.46 -7.30 -15.40
CA ALA A 136 7.31 -7.51 -16.27
C ALA A 136 5.99 -7.33 -15.49
N GLY A 137 5.87 -7.90 -14.29
CA GLY A 137 4.72 -7.73 -13.43
C GLY A 137 4.49 -6.25 -13.05
N CYS A 138 5.53 -5.54 -12.66
CA CYS A 138 5.46 -4.10 -12.36
C CYS A 138 4.98 -3.28 -13.58
N ILE A 139 5.49 -3.60 -14.78
CA ILE A 139 5.08 -2.92 -16.02
C ILE A 139 3.61 -3.19 -16.32
N VAL A 140 3.13 -4.43 -16.18
CA VAL A 140 1.72 -4.78 -16.38
C VAL A 140 0.82 -4.01 -15.42
N VAL A 141 1.16 -3.98 -14.12
CA VAL A 141 0.41 -3.23 -13.11
C VAL A 141 0.40 -1.74 -13.43
N LEU A 142 1.53 -1.17 -13.86
CA LEU A 142 1.63 0.23 -14.26
C LEU A 142 0.73 0.55 -15.46
N ILE A 143 0.76 -0.28 -16.50
CA ILE A 143 -0.10 -0.12 -17.68
C ILE A 143 -1.58 -0.17 -17.28
N ILE A 144 -1.97 -1.15 -16.48
CA ILE A 144 -3.35 -1.31 -15.97
C ILE A 144 -3.76 -0.06 -15.17
N SER A 145 -2.89 0.45 -14.30
CA SER A 145 -3.14 1.67 -13.51
C SER A 145 -3.36 2.88 -14.41
N ILE A 146 -2.51 3.10 -15.40
CA ILE A 146 -2.62 4.22 -16.35
C ILE A 146 -3.91 4.12 -17.18
N LEU A 147 -4.25 2.93 -17.67
CA LEU A 147 -5.48 2.71 -18.43
C LEU A 147 -6.72 2.98 -17.58
N LYS A 148 -6.71 2.53 -16.32
CA LYS A 148 -7.80 2.78 -15.39
C LYS A 148 -7.95 4.27 -15.07
N GLU A 149 -6.86 4.99 -14.90
CA GLU A 149 -6.87 6.45 -14.69
C GLU A 149 -7.41 7.22 -15.89
N ARG A 150 -7.20 6.69 -17.10
CA ARG A 150 -7.80 7.19 -18.34
C ARG A 150 -9.27 6.80 -18.54
N GLY A 151 -9.92 6.18 -17.55
CA GLY A 151 -11.32 5.80 -17.57
C GLY A 151 -11.63 4.49 -18.31
N VAL A 152 -10.61 3.71 -18.72
CA VAL A 152 -10.80 2.42 -19.37
C VAL A 152 -11.29 1.39 -18.34
N GLN A 153 -12.47 0.83 -18.57
CA GLN A 153 -13.03 -0.24 -17.75
C GLN A 153 -12.46 -1.59 -18.17
N ILE A 154 -11.27 -1.93 -17.67
CA ILE A 154 -10.51 -3.13 -18.08
C ILE A 154 -11.31 -4.41 -17.87
N ARG A 155 -12.06 -4.52 -16.75
CA ARG A 155 -12.90 -5.71 -16.47
C ARG A 155 -13.97 -5.89 -17.54
N ALA A 156 -14.64 -4.82 -17.94
CA ALA A 156 -15.65 -4.85 -19.01
C ALA A 156 -15.01 -5.17 -20.36
N ALA A 157 -13.85 -4.58 -20.66
CA ALA A 157 -13.11 -4.83 -21.89
C ALA A 157 -12.66 -6.31 -22.01
N VAL A 158 -12.20 -6.92 -20.92
CA VAL A 158 -11.84 -8.35 -20.88
C VAL A 158 -13.12 -9.21 -20.97
N ALA A 159 -14.17 -8.86 -20.25
CA ALA A 159 -15.45 -9.60 -20.29
C ALA A 159 -16.10 -9.64 -21.67
N ALA A 160 -15.87 -8.61 -22.51
CA ALA A 160 -16.35 -8.55 -23.88
C ALA A 160 -15.56 -9.44 -24.86
N LYS A 161 -14.43 -10.02 -24.44
CA LYS A 161 -13.63 -10.91 -25.30
C LYS A 161 -14.18 -12.35 -25.33
N PRO A 162 -13.92 -13.11 -26.41
CA PRO A 162 -14.25 -14.53 -26.48
C PRO A 162 -13.70 -15.31 -25.27
N ILE A 163 -14.40 -16.37 -24.89
CA ILE A 163 -14.08 -17.13 -23.68
C ILE A 163 -12.64 -17.67 -23.67
N ALA A 164 -12.14 -18.12 -24.84
CA ALA A 164 -10.76 -18.60 -24.99
C ALA A 164 -9.72 -17.50 -24.65
N VAL A 165 -9.94 -16.28 -25.14
CA VAL A 165 -9.05 -15.12 -24.87
C VAL A 165 -9.10 -14.73 -23.39
N ARG A 166 -10.28 -14.78 -22.77
CA ARG A 166 -10.43 -14.52 -21.33
C ARG A 166 -9.65 -15.49 -20.50
N TRP A 167 -9.72 -16.77 -20.78
CA TRP A 167 -8.99 -17.82 -20.09
C TRP A 167 -7.47 -17.68 -20.29
N LEU A 168 -7.04 -17.35 -21.52
CA LEU A 168 -5.63 -17.10 -21.80
C LEU A 168 -5.07 -15.94 -20.97
N ILE A 169 -5.84 -14.84 -20.84
CA ILE A 169 -5.47 -13.71 -19.96
C ILE A 169 -5.41 -14.16 -18.50
N TYR A 170 -6.39 -14.93 -18.01
CA TYR A 170 -6.43 -15.37 -16.62
C TYR A 170 -5.26 -16.29 -16.29
N TYR A 171 -4.97 -17.28 -17.12
CA TYR A 171 -3.83 -18.17 -16.91
C TYR A 171 -2.47 -17.49 -17.10
N GLY A 172 -2.39 -16.47 -17.95
CA GLY A 172 -1.16 -15.71 -18.13
C GLY A 172 -0.83 -14.75 -16.98
N LEU A 173 -1.80 -14.50 -16.08
CA LEU A 173 -1.63 -13.63 -14.90
C LEU A 173 -1.46 -14.41 -13.59
N ILE A 174 -1.61 -15.73 -13.61
CA ILE A 174 -1.38 -16.64 -12.47
C ILE A 174 0.03 -17.21 -12.57
#